data_2a6c13cf877a57982c2e521c37b3ae7b
#
_entry.id   2a6c13cf877a57982c2e521c37b3ae7b
#
_cell.length_a   1.000
_cell.length_b   1.000
_cell.length_c   1.000
_cell.angle_alpha   90.00
_cell.angle_beta   90.00
_cell.angle_gamma   90.00
#
_symmetry.space_group_name_H-M   'P 1'
#
loop_
_entity.id
_entity.type
_entity.pdbx_description
1 polymer ?
#
loop_
_entity_poly.entity_id
_entity_poly.type
_entity_poly.pdbx_seq_one_letter_code
_entity_poly.pdbx_strand_id
1 'polypeptide(L)'
;AASDVYKRQALCTACVAEPMLASLGGGGFLLAQPAGAPSLIYDFFVQTPGHKKPAEELDFYPILADFGTATQEFHIGMGSVAVPGVIAGLFEVHRRQCRLPLAEIMAPAIDLARQGVVINPFQNYISHILSPILESTAAAMQLVATEREPGKIAEPGQVVRHRDLASVMEALCAEGPGLFYQGELAEMFATACSDHGGMISRNDLENYRVQIREPVRFKSHGAEFSFNSPPSPSGCLVAFALGLLEERDLKTHHWGRAYHCVSMGEAIRAAGQLRRQAMPDSSVTAERVSEILGPGHIREWRQAIREQSSFSRGTTHISVADSEGNLASLTVSNGEGCAYVLPGTGIMMNNMLGEQDLSPLGFHQWKENARMASMMCPSVATLPDGGQVALGSGGSNRIRSAILQVLVNLF
;
A
#
# COMPACT_ATOMS: atom_id res chain seq x y z
N ALA A 1 11.73 20.70 7.55
CA ALA A 1 12.72 20.38 6.48
C ALA A 1 13.35 19.01 6.64
N ALA A 2 13.78 18.62 7.85
CA ALA A 2 14.41 17.29 8.05
C ALA A 2 13.43 16.12 7.85
N SER A 3 12.20 16.21 8.34
CA SER A 3 11.21 15.13 8.23
C SER A 3 10.79 14.84 6.78
N ASP A 4 10.80 15.86 5.94
CA ASP A 4 10.39 15.71 4.53
C ASP A 4 11.41 14.91 3.72
N VAL A 5 12.68 14.95 4.13
CA VAL A 5 13.78 14.15 3.58
C VAL A 5 13.60 12.68 3.93
N TYR A 6 13.39 12.37 5.21
CA TYR A 6 13.28 10.98 5.68
C TYR A 6 12.09 10.22 5.08
N LYS A 7 10.97 10.89 4.83
CA LYS A 7 9.75 10.27 4.29
C LYS A 7 9.95 9.65 2.89
N ARG A 8 10.69 10.31 2.02
CA ARG A 8 10.91 9.86 0.63
C ARG A 8 12.14 9.02 0.49
N GLN A 9 13.16 9.36 1.25
CA GLN A 9 14.32 8.49 1.42
C GLN A 9 13.85 7.10 1.85
N ALA A 10 12.93 7.02 2.84
CA ALA A 10 12.35 5.78 3.29
C ALA A 10 11.56 5.05 2.19
N LEU A 11 10.75 5.75 1.37
CA LEU A 11 10.03 5.13 0.25
C LEU A 11 10.99 4.52 -0.78
N CYS A 12 11.97 5.32 -1.24
CA CYS A 12 12.94 4.84 -2.23
C CYS A 12 13.78 3.69 -1.65
N THR A 13 14.18 3.79 -0.37
CA THR A 13 14.92 2.73 0.32
C THR A 13 14.07 1.46 0.48
N ALA A 14 12.76 1.57 0.76
CA ALA A 14 11.86 0.42 0.81
C ALA A 14 11.75 -0.29 -0.55
N CYS A 15 11.68 0.48 -1.66
CA CYS A 15 11.68 -0.11 -3.01
C CYS A 15 12.98 -0.85 -3.34
N VAL A 16 14.09 -0.48 -2.70
CA VAL A 16 15.37 -1.19 -2.84
C VAL A 16 15.45 -2.40 -1.91
N ALA A 17 15.01 -2.24 -0.66
CA ALA A 17 15.16 -3.28 0.37
C ALA A 17 14.10 -4.39 0.28
N GLU A 18 12.91 -4.07 -0.22
CA GLU A 18 11.75 -4.98 -0.28
C GLU A 18 11.08 -4.95 -1.66
N PRO A 19 11.80 -5.29 -2.75
CA PRO A 19 11.34 -5.07 -4.13
C PRO A 19 10.06 -5.84 -4.50
N MET A 20 9.68 -6.85 -3.72
CA MET A 20 8.44 -7.60 -3.90
C MET A 20 7.23 -6.87 -3.29
N LEU A 21 7.41 -6.29 -2.11
CA LEU A 21 6.32 -5.67 -1.34
C LEU A 21 6.19 -4.16 -1.61
N ALA A 22 7.29 -3.51 -2.02
CA ALA A 22 7.35 -2.11 -2.38
C ALA A 22 8.16 -1.95 -3.67
N SER A 23 7.58 -1.33 -4.69
CA SER A 23 8.24 -1.10 -5.98
C SER A 23 7.87 0.27 -6.54
N LEU A 24 8.75 0.85 -7.36
CA LEU A 24 8.40 2.01 -8.18
C LEU A 24 7.26 1.72 -9.17
N GLY A 25 7.03 0.43 -9.48
CA GLY A 25 5.92 -0.07 -10.29
C GLY A 25 4.60 -0.29 -9.51
N GLY A 26 4.56 0.02 -8.22
CA GLY A 26 3.40 -0.14 -7.35
C GLY A 26 2.57 1.13 -7.15
N GLY A 27 1.82 1.17 -6.06
CA GLY A 27 0.99 2.30 -5.64
C GLY A 27 0.95 2.47 -4.12
N GLY A 28 0.37 3.58 -3.65
CA GLY A 28 0.30 3.85 -2.23
C GLY A 28 -0.45 5.12 -1.83
N PHE A 29 -0.43 5.39 -0.53
CA PHE A 29 -1.02 6.58 0.08
C PHE A 29 -0.04 7.17 1.10
N LEU A 30 0.06 8.49 1.10
CA LEU A 30 0.75 9.25 2.14
C LEU A 30 -0.24 10.17 2.84
N LEU A 31 -0.42 10.01 4.14
CA LEU A 31 -1.04 11.00 5.01
C LEU A 31 0.07 11.90 5.57
N ALA A 32 0.05 13.15 5.18
CA ALA A 32 0.94 14.18 5.68
C ALA A 32 0.19 15.09 6.64
N GLN A 33 0.75 15.31 7.83
CA GLN A 33 0.27 16.28 8.82
C GLN A 33 1.39 17.24 9.13
N PRO A 34 1.47 18.39 8.43
CA PRO A 34 2.42 19.44 8.77
C PRO A 34 2.05 20.08 10.11
N ALA A 35 3.06 20.53 10.87
CA ALA A 35 2.84 21.26 12.11
C ALA A 35 2.03 22.55 11.83
N GLY A 36 0.93 22.72 12.54
CA GLY A 36 0.06 23.91 12.41
C GLY A 36 -0.74 24.01 11.10
N ALA A 37 -0.77 22.98 10.29
CA ALA A 37 -1.54 22.95 9.05
C ALA A 37 -2.46 21.73 8.95
N PRO A 38 -3.53 21.77 8.12
CA PRO A 38 -4.42 20.63 7.93
C PRO A 38 -3.71 19.42 7.33
N SER A 39 -4.09 18.22 7.79
CA SER A 39 -3.64 16.97 7.22
C SER A 39 -4.18 16.79 5.80
N LEU A 40 -3.37 16.22 4.91
CA LEU A 40 -3.73 15.88 3.53
C LEU A 40 -3.33 14.43 3.21
N ILE A 41 -4.12 13.79 2.35
CA ILE A 41 -3.81 12.50 1.74
C ILE A 41 -3.30 12.74 0.32
N TYR A 42 -2.14 12.20 0.02
CA TYR A 42 -1.62 12.00 -1.34
C TYR A 42 -2.01 10.58 -1.75
N ASP A 43 -3.03 10.48 -2.59
CA ASP A 43 -3.49 9.22 -3.18
C ASP A 43 -2.77 9.00 -4.52
N PHE A 44 -1.74 8.20 -4.48
CA PHE A 44 -1.01 7.69 -5.64
C PHE A 44 -1.16 6.17 -5.76
N PHE A 45 -2.32 5.64 -5.34
CA PHE A 45 -2.61 4.24 -5.55
C PHE A 45 -2.81 3.95 -7.04
N VAL A 46 -2.80 2.68 -7.39
CA VAL A 46 -2.90 2.26 -8.78
C VAL A 46 -4.27 2.59 -9.40
N GLN A 47 -4.31 2.70 -10.71
CA GLN A 47 -5.52 2.98 -11.48
C GLN A 47 -5.77 1.87 -12.49
N THR A 48 -7.03 1.54 -12.71
CA THR A 48 -7.42 0.58 -13.75
C THR A 48 -7.11 1.13 -15.15
N PRO A 49 -6.79 0.26 -16.13
CA PRO A 49 -6.60 0.66 -17.52
C PRO A 49 -7.85 1.34 -18.12
N GLY A 50 -7.65 2.12 -19.17
CA GLY A 50 -8.70 2.79 -19.93
C GLY A 50 -9.48 1.86 -20.87
N HIS A 51 -8.95 0.67 -21.13
CA HIS A 51 -9.59 -0.33 -21.99
C HIS A 51 -9.38 -1.73 -21.43
N LYS A 52 -10.40 -2.55 -21.57
CA LYS A 52 -10.34 -3.99 -21.26
C LYS A 52 -10.02 -4.76 -22.54
N LYS A 53 -9.28 -5.86 -22.37
CA LYS A 53 -9.11 -6.90 -23.38
C LYS A 53 -9.94 -8.12 -23.01
N PRO A 54 -10.32 -8.99 -23.96
CA PRO A 54 -10.86 -10.31 -23.68
C PRO A 54 -9.94 -11.11 -22.78
N ALA A 55 -10.51 -11.92 -21.87
CA ALA A 55 -9.72 -12.67 -20.89
C ALA A 55 -8.72 -13.65 -21.53
N GLU A 56 -9.05 -14.20 -22.70
CA GLU A 56 -8.21 -15.09 -23.48
C GLU A 56 -6.98 -14.43 -24.12
N GLU A 57 -6.96 -13.10 -24.20
CA GLU A 57 -5.82 -12.32 -24.70
C GLU A 57 -4.88 -11.87 -23.56
N LEU A 58 -5.26 -12.13 -22.30
CA LEU A 58 -4.51 -11.67 -21.15
C LEU A 58 -3.51 -12.73 -20.68
N ASP A 59 -2.28 -12.29 -20.42
CA ASP A 59 -1.35 -13.05 -19.60
C ASP A 59 -1.75 -12.89 -18.12
N PHE A 60 -2.65 -13.74 -17.66
CA PHE A 60 -3.28 -13.68 -16.35
C PHE A 60 -3.54 -15.07 -15.83
N TYR A 61 -2.71 -15.56 -14.90
CA TYR A 61 -2.77 -16.92 -14.42
C TYR A 61 -2.57 -17.01 -12.91
N PRO A 62 -3.18 -18.03 -12.23
CA PRO A 62 -3.06 -18.21 -10.80
C PRO A 62 -1.74 -18.86 -10.42
N ILE A 63 -1.20 -18.42 -9.28
CA ILE A 63 -0.15 -19.12 -8.52
C ILE A 63 -0.58 -19.30 -7.08
N LEU A 64 -0.01 -20.30 -6.41
CA LEU A 64 -0.27 -20.56 -4.99
C LEU A 64 0.98 -20.23 -4.16
N ALA A 65 0.84 -19.33 -3.21
CA ALA A 65 1.84 -19.06 -2.20
C ALA A 65 1.49 -19.83 -0.90
N ASP A 66 2.45 -20.56 -0.36
CA ASP A 66 2.30 -21.33 0.86
C ASP A 66 2.88 -20.57 2.06
N PHE A 67 2.03 -20.22 2.99
CA PHE A 67 2.39 -19.52 4.22
C PHE A 67 2.51 -20.45 5.43
N GLY A 68 2.57 -21.77 5.18
CA GLY A 68 2.69 -22.83 6.18
C GLY A 68 1.38 -23.23 6.84
N THR A 69 0.56 -22.29 7.29
CA THR A 69 -0.75 -22.55 7.92
C THR A 69 -1.93 -22.34 6.96
N ALA A 70 -1.69 -21.72 5.82
CA ALA A 70 -2.68 -21.46 4.78
C ALA A 70 -1.98 -21.25 3.44
N THR A 71 -2.61 -21.68 2.36
CA THR A 71 -2.24 -21.31 0.99
C THR A 71 -3.08 -20.14 0.52
N GLN A 72 -2.51 -19.29 -0.31
CA GLN A 72 -3.23 -18.17 -0.94
C GLN A 72 -2.96 -18.17 -2.44
N GLU A 73 -4.03 -18.03 -3.20
CA GLU A 73 -3.95 -17.86 -4.65
C GLU A 73 -3.76 -16.38 -4.98
N PHE A 74 -2.80 -16.11 -5.86
CA PHE A 74 -2.59 -14.81 -6.51
C PHE A 74 -2.65 -14.99 -8.01
N HIS A 75 -3.09 -13.96 -8.72
CA HIS A 75 -2.96 -13.93 -10.17
C HIS A 75 -1.82 -13.00 -10.56
N ILE A 76 -0.95 -13.48 -11.42
CA ILE A 76 0.24 -12.78 -11.91
C ILE A 76 0.22 -12.71 -13.44
N GLY A 77 1.31 -12.22 -14.04
CA GLY A 77 1.44 -11.95 -15.46
C GLY A 77 1.07 -10.51 -15.81
N MET A 78 1.33 -10.10 -17.04
CA MET A 78 1.14 -8.71 -17.50
C MET A 78 -0.32 -8.25 -17.44
N GLY A 79 -1.28 -9.15 -17.55
CA GLY A 79 -2.72 -8.87 -17.42
C GLY A 79 -3.16 -8.52 -15.99
N SER A 80 -2.32 -8.77 -14.98
CA SER A 80 -2.60 -8.42 -13.57
C SER A 80 -2.15 -7.01 -13.20
N VAL A 81 -1.45 -6.28 -14.09
CA VAL A 81 -0.86 -4.98 -13.80
C VAL A 81 -1.88 -3.87 -13.92
N ALA A 82 -1.98 -3.02 -12.89
CA ALA A 82 -2.66 -1.74 -12.91
C ALA A 82 -1.68 -0.59 -13.17
N VAL A 83 -2.17 0.58 -13.60
CA VAL A 83 -1.33 1.77 -13.86
C VAL A 83 -0.61 2.19 -12.59
N PRO A 84 0.74 2.20 -12.58
CA PRO A 84 1.52 2.49 -11.39
C PRO A 84 1.44 3.95 -10.95
N GLY A 85 1.57 4.18 -9.64
CA GLY A 85 1.47 5.51 -9.06
C GLY A 85 2.65 5.99 -8.23
N VAL A 86 3.54 5.09 -7.77
CA VAL A 86 4.61 5.43 -6.81
C VAL A 86 5.52 6.55 -7.32
N ILE A 87 5.96 6.49 -8.58
CA ILE A 87 6.83 7.53 -9.16
C ILE A 87 6.11 8.88 -9.17
N ALA A 88 4.86 8.96 -9.64
CA ALA A 88 4.09 10.19 -9.62
C ALA A 88 3.89 10.72 -8.19
N GLY A 89 3.61 9.82 -7.24
CA GLY A 89 3.47 10.15 -5.82
C GLY A 89 4.75 10.75 -5.25
N LEU A 90 5.90 10.15 -5.53
CA LEU A 90 7.21 10.63 -5.11
C LEU A 90 7.44 12.09 -5.56
N PHE A 91 7.21 12.38 -6.83
CA PHE A 91 7.42 13.71 -7.39
C PHE A 91 6.38 14.73 -6.91
N GLU A 92 5.10 14.37 -6.81
CA GLU A 92 4.05 15.28 -6.35
C GLU A 92 4.24 15.66 -4.87
N VAL A 93 4.59 14.68 -4.03
CA VAL A 93 4.94 14.95 -2.62
C VAL A 93 6.22 15.79 -2.55
N HIS A 94 7.22 15.53 -3.41
CA HIS A 94 8.44 16.35 -3.47
C HIS A 94 8.13 17.81 -3.81
N ARG A 95 7.37 18.06 -4.84
CA ARG A 95 7.02 19.39 -5.30
C ARG A 95 6.28 20.20 -4.23
N ARG A 96 5.41 19.58 -3.43
CA ARG A 96 4.55 20.28 -2.45
C ARG A 96 5.17 20.41 -1.06
N GLN A 97 6.00 19.47 -0.65
CA GLN A 97 6.40 19.33 0.75
C GLN A 97 7.91 19.50 0.96
N CYS A 98 8.75 19.48 -0.09
CA CYS A 98 10.20 19.52 0.09
C CYS A 98 10.88 20.79 -0.33
N ARG A 99 11.99 21.03 0.39
CA ARG A 99 12.93 22.12 0.10
C ARG A 99 14.27 21.61 -0.48
N LEU A 100 14.67 20.38 -0.15
CA LEU A 100 15.91 19.81 -0.66
C LEU A 100 15.74 19.27 -2.08
N PRO A 101 16.77 19.34 -2.93
CA PRO A 101 16.78 18.72 -4.24
C PRO A 101 16.47 17.21 -4.16
N LEU A 102 15.72 16.69 -5.13
CA LEU A 102 15.34 15.29 -5.16
C LEU A 102 16.55 14.35 -5.19
N ALA A 103 17.62 14.74 -5.89
CA ALA A 103 18.86 13.96 -5.99
C ALA A 103 19.49 13.74 -4.59
N GLU A 104 19.50 14.74 -3.73
CA GLU A 104 20.02 14.60 -2.36
C GLU A 104 19.15 13.64 -1.52
N ILE A 105 17.84 13.65 -1.75
CA ILE A 105 16.89 12.79 -1.04
C ILE A 105 17.02 11.34 -1.49
N MET A 106 17.22 11.11 -2.80
CA MET A 106 17.32 9.77 -3.36
C MET A 106 18.72 9.15 -3.24
N ALA A 107 19.76 9.96 -3.04
CA ALA A 107 21.14 9.49 -2.99
C ALA A 107 21.37 8.28 -2.08
N PRO A 108 20.87 8.23 -0.82
CA PRO A 108 21.08 7.05 0.03
C PRO A 108 20.39 5.78 -0.48
N ALA A 109 19.24 5.89 -1.16
CA ALA A 109 18.57 4.73 -1.77
C ALA A 109 19.35 4.25 -3.02
N ILE A 110 19.86 5.18 -3.82
CA ILE A 110 20.72 4.89 -4.97
C ILE A 110 22.00 4.19 -4.52
N ASP A 111 22.65 4.71 -3.48
CA ASP A 111 23.85 4.11 -2.89
C ASP A 111 23.57 2.70 -2.36
N LEU A 112 22.46 2.52 -1.63
CA LEU A 112 22.03 1.20 -1.14
C LEU A 112 21.80 0.21 -2.29
N ALA A 113 21.13 0.64 -3.37
CA ALA A 113 20.87 -0.19 -4.54
C ALA A 113 22.19 -0.65 -5.21
N ARG A 114 23.22 0.22 -5.25
CA ARG A 114 24.55 -0.09 -5.79
C ARG A 114 25.40 -0.95 -4.86
N GLN A 115 25.47 -0.59 -3.57
CA GLN A 115 26.27 -1.31 -2.58
C GLN A 115 25.64 -2.66 -2.25
N GLY A 116 24.32 -2.71 -2.23
CA GLY A 116 23.50 -3.89 -2.00
C GLY A 116 22.90 -3.94 -0.60
N VAL A 117 21.83 -4.72 -0.53
CA VAL A 117 21.08 -5.01 0.71
C VAL A 117 21.60 -6.30 1.29
N VAL A 118 21.96 -6.30 2.58
CA VAL A 118 22.26 -7.52 3.34
C VAL A 118 20.93 -8.18 3.69
N ILE A 119 20.68 -9.37 3.14
CA ILE A 119 19.42 -10.09 3.36
C ILE A 119 19.32 -10.53 4.82
N ASN A 120 18.21 -10.20 5.46
CA ASN A 120 17.90 -10.67 6.80
C ASN A 120 17.01 -11.95 6.76
N PRO A 121 16.85 -12.68 7.89
CA PRO A 121 16.05 -13.90 7.92
C PRO A 121 14.58 -13.70 7.49
N PHE A 122 13.99 -12.53 7.77
CA PHE A 122 12.61 -12.25 7.40
C PHE A 122 12.46 -12.01 5.89
N GLN A 123 13.37 -11.26 5.27
CA GLN A 123 13.39 -11.06 3.81
C GLN A 123 13.57 -12.40 3.07
N ASN A 124 14.50 -13.24 3.52
CA ASN A 124 14.69 -14.59 2.98
C ASN A 124 13.41 -15.42 3.12
N TYR A 125 12.78 -15.44 4.29
CA TYR A 125 11.52 -16.14 4.53
C TYR A 125 10.39 -15.69 3.59
N ILE A 126 10.21 -14.37 3.41
CA ILE A 126 9.21 -13.82 2.47
C ILE A 126 9.54 -14.20 1.03
N SER A 127 10.81 -14.15 0.62
CA SER A 127 11.23 -14.55 -0.73
C SER A 127 10.92 -16.03 -1.01
N HIS A 128 11.09 -16.92 -0.02
CA HIS A 128 10.70 -18.32 -0.16
C HIS A 128 9.19 -18.53 -0.25
N ILE A 129 8.38 -17.77 0.49
CA ILE A 129 6.92 -17.82 0.34
C ILE A 129 6.48 -17.36 -1.07
N LEU A 130 7.15 -16.33 -1.61
CA LEU A 130 6.84 -15.76 -2.92
C LEU A 130 7.64 -16.42 -4.05
N SER A 131 8.33 -17.54 -3.78
CA SER A 131 9.11 -18.25 -4.79
C SER A 131 8.33 -18.59 -6.07
N PRO A 132 7.03 -18.94 -6.05
CA PRO A 132 6.29 -19.16 -7.29
C PRO A 132 6.19 -17.94 -8.20
N ILE A 133 6.21 -16.73 -7.63
CA ILE A 133 6.28 -15.48 -8.41
C ILE A 133 7.70 -15.25 -8.93
N LEU A 134 8.69 -15.41 -8.07
CA LEU A 134 10.10 -15.17 -8.37
C LEU A 134 10.66 -16.12 -9.43
N GLU A 135 10.23 -17.37 -9.40
CA GLU A 135 10.64 -18.42 -10.34
C GLU A 135 9.94 -18.31 -11.70
N SER A 136 8.88 -17.50 -11.80
CA SER A 136 8.14 -17.33 -13.05
C SER A 136 8.96 -16.66 -14.16
N THR A 137 9.92 -15.79 -13.80
CA THR A 137 10.82 -15.15 -14.75
C THR A 137 12.24 -15.01 -14.21
N ALA A 138 13.25 -15.09 -15.09
CA ALA A 138 14.64 -14.86 -14.68
C ALA A 138 14.85 -13.43 -14.11
N ALA A 139 14.13 -12.43 -14.63
CA ALA A 139 14.22 -11.06 -14.18
C ALA A 139 13.64 -10.88 -12.76
N ALA A 140 12.53 -11.56 -12.43
CA ALA A 140 11.98 -11.56 -11.08
C ALA A 140 12.93 -12.22 -10.08
N MET A 141 13.53 -13.36 -10.44
CA MET A 141 14.50 -14.05 -9.60
C MET A 141 15.74 -13.17 -9.32
N GLN A 142 16.20 -12.39 -10.27
CA GLN A 142 17.34 -11.48 -10.07
C GLN A 142 17.11 -10.42 -8.97
N LEU A 143 15.87 -10.09 -8.66
CA LEU A 143 15.57 -9.14 -7.58
C LEU A 143 15.91 -9.65 -6.19
N VAL A 144 16.04 -10.96 -6.02
CA VAL A 144 16.31 -11.61 -4.72
C VAL A 144 17.54 -12.51 -4.75
N ALA A 145 18.24 -12.54 -5.87
CA ALA A 145 19.42 -13.37 -6.09
C ALA A 145 20.73 -12.56 -5.97
N THR A 146 21.80 -13.22 -5.60
CA THR A 146 23.14 -12.61 -5.66
C THR A 146 23.69 -12.66 -7.08
N GLU A 147 24.61 -11.75 -7.42
CA GLU A 147 25.32 -11.75 -8.72
C GLU A 147 26.08 -13.06 -8.97
N ARG A 148 26.46 -13.81 -7.91
CA ARG A 148 27.18 -15.08 -8.00
C ARG A 148 26.26 -16.27 -8.26
N GLU A 149 25.01 -16.19 -7.79
CA GLU A 149 24.00 -17.24 -7.88
C GLU A 149 22.69 -16.67 -8.42
N PRO A 150 22.62 -16.23 -9.68
CA PRO A 150 21.49 -15.44 -10.23
C PRO A 150 20.16 -16.21 -10.33
N GLY A 151 20.19 -17.53 -10.18
CA GLY A 151 18.99 -18.40 -10.22
C GLY A 151 18.52 -18.89 -8.85
N LYS A 152 19.04 -18.29 -7.74
CA LYS A 152 18.75 -18.77 -6.38
C LYS A 152 18.45 -17.63 -5.44
N ILE A 153 17.41 -17.78 -4.61
CA ILE A 153 17.07 -16.85 -3.54
C ILE A 153 18.27 -16.69 -2.59
N ALA A 154 18.66 -15.46 -2.32
CA ALA A 154 19.80 -15.15 -1.45
C ALA A 154 19.53 -15.55 0.01
N GLU A 155 20.52 -16.19 0.64
CA GLU A 155 20.48 -16.59 2.03
C GLU A 155 20.74 -15.42 2.99
N PRO A 156 20.29 -15.49 4.25
CA PRO A 156 20.58 -14.46 5.26
C PRO A 156 22.09 -14.17 5.38
N GLY A 157 22.43 -12.88 5.36
CA GLY A 157 23.81 -12.40 5.38
C GLY A 157 24.44 -12.22 3.98
N GLN A 158 23.82 -12.74 2.92
CA GLN A 158 24.23 -12.47 1.54
C GLN A 158 23.79 -11.07 1.10
N VAL A 159 24.44 -10.54 0.06
CA VAL A 159 24.22 -9.17 -0.45
C VAL A 159 23.59 -9.25 -1.85
N VAL A 160 22.41 -8.64 -1.97
CA VAL A 160 21.70 -8.47 -3.26
C VAL A 160 21.85 -7.03 -3.75
N ARG A 161 22.18 -6.82 -5.02
CA ARG A 161 22.38 -5.50 -5.64
C ARG A 161 21.35 -5.23 -6.72
N HIS A 162 20.88 -3.98 -6.78
CA HIS A 162 19.89 -3.51 -7.74
C HIS A 162 20.46 -2.39 -8.61
N ARG A 163 21.50 -2.68 -9.40
CA ARG A 163 22.25 -1.68 -10.18
C ARG A 163 21.38 -0.96 -11.22
N ASP A 164 20.51 -1.69 -11.90
CA ASP A 164 19.59 -1.11 -12.88
C ASP A 164 18.60 -0.15 -12.21
N LEU A 165 18.07 -0.53 -11.05
CA LEU A 165 17.19 0.34 -10.26
C LEU A 165 17.91 1.62 -9.80
N ALA A 166 19.20 1.53 -9.41
CA ALA A 166 20.01 2.71 -9.08
C ALA A 166 20.13 3.65 -10.29
N SER A 167 20.41 3.11 -11.48
CA SER A 167 20.53 3.89 -12.72
C SER A 167 19.22 4.57 -13.11
N VAL A 168 18.09 3.87 -12.97
CA VAL A 168 16.75 4.45 -13.21
C VAL A 168 16.43 5.55 -12.19
N MET A 169 16.76 5.36 -10.92
CA MET A 169 16.58 6.41 -9.91
C MET A 169 17.38 7.68 -10.22
N GLU A 170 18.60 7.54 -10.72
CA GLU A 170 19.41 8.68 -11.19
C GLU A 170 18.80 9.37 -12.42
N ALA A 171 18.38 8.59 -13.40
CA ALA A 171 17.68 9.13 -14.58
C ALA A 171 16.39 9.88 -14.19
N LEU A 172 15.60 9.33 -13.27
CA LEU A 172 14.42 10.01 -12.70
C LEU A 172 14.79 11.32 -11.99
N CYS A 173 15.90 11.38 -11.27
CA CYS A 173 16.37 12.62 -10.66
C CYS A 173 16.73 13.69 -11.70
N ALA A 174 17.30 13.29 -12.83
CA ALA A 174 17.74 14.19 -13.91
C ALA A 174 16.58 14.64 -14.82
N GLU A 175 15.70 13.73 -15.21
CA GLU A 175 14.69 13.94 -16.25
C GLU A 175 13.27 14.13 -15.67
N GLY A 176 13.06 13.77 -14.41
CA GLY A 176 11.76 13.89 -13.77
C GLY A 176 10.80 12.73 -14.08
N PRO A 177 9.54 12.84 -13.60
CA PRO A 177 8.55 11.76 -13.75
C PRO A 177 8.12 11.54 -15.21
N GLY A 178 8.39 12.50 -16.09
CA GLY A 178 8.14 12.38 -17.53
C GLY A 178 8.80 11.17 -18.15
N LEU A 179 9.99 10.79 -17.69
CA LEU A 179 10.72 9.60 -18.15
C LEU A 179 9.84 8.33 -18.09
N PHE A 180 9.09 8.16 -16.99
CA PHE A 180 8.24 6.97 -16.79
C PHE A 180 6.83 7.12 -17.38
N TYR A 181 6.24 8.31 -17.40
CA TYR A 181 4.84 8.48 -17.81
C TYR A 181 4.67 8.96 -19.24
N GLN A 182 5.70 9.49 -19.89
CA GLN A 182 5.65 10.10 -21.23
C GLN A 182 6.85 9.76 -22.10
N GLY A 183 7.99 9.41 -21.48
CA GLY A 183 9.28 9.18 -22.13
C GLY A 183 9.52 7.73 -22.53
N GLU A 184 10.79 7.37 -22.55
CA GLU A 184 11.27 6.07 -23.02
C GLU A 184 10.72 4.89 -22.21
N LEU A 185 10.63 5.03 -20.86
CA LEU A 185 10.09 3.97 -20.01
C LEU A 185 8.59 3.77 -20.22
N ALA A 186 7.82 4.84 -20.57
CA ALA A 186 6.41 4.71 -20.93
C ALA A 186 6.23 3.90 -22.22
N GLU A 187 7.05 4.18 -23.24
CA GLU A 187 7.01 3.45 -24.50
C GLU A 187 7.39 1.97 -24.30
N MET A 188 8.49 1.74 -23.59
CA MET A 188 8.95 0.39 -23.27
C MET A 188 7.86 -0.41 -22.53
N PHE A 189 7.21 0.18 -21.54
CA PHE A 189 6.18 -0.50 -20.75
C PHE A 189 4.90 -0.74 -21.56
N ALA A 190 4.43 0.25 -22.32
CA ALA A 190 3.24 0.08 -23.17
C ALA A 190 3.46 -0.99 -24.26
N THR A 191 4.63 -1.02 -24.88
CA THR A 191 5.03 -2.06 -25.84
C THR A 191 5.05 -3.43 -25.19
N ALA A 192 5.69 -3.56 -24.02
CA ALA A 192 5.71 -4.81 -23.27
C ALA A 192 4.30 -5.31 -22.89
N CYS A 193 3.40 -4.41 -22.48
CA CYS A 193 2.00 -4.75 -22.25
C CYS A 193 1.29 -5.25 -23.50
N SER A 194 1.55 -4.62 -24.65
CA SER A 194 0.99 -5.04 -25.94
C SER A 194 1.45 -6.45 -26.31
N ASP A 195 2.76 -6.70 -26.19
CA ASP A 195 3.41 -7.92 -26.66
C ASP A 195 3.18 -9.13 -25.73
N HIS A 196 2.95 -8.88 -24.45
CA HIS A 196 2.86 -9.91 -23.41
C HIS A 196 1.49 -9.95 -22.71
N GLY A 197 0.40 -9.62 -23.39
CA GLY A 197 -0.95 -9.81 -22.86
C GLY A 197 -1.31 -8.88 -21.68
N GLY A 198 -0.73 -7.69 -21.62
CA GLY A 198 -1.12 -6.64 -20.69
C GLY A 198 -2.17 -5.69 -21.24
N MET A 199 -2.69 -4.80 -20.40
CA MET A 199 -3.75 -3.83 -20.76
C MET A 199 -3.28 -2.38 -20.71
N ILE A 200 -2.13 -2.09 -20.11
CA ILE A 200 -1.67 -0.71 -19.94
C ILE A 200 -1.21 -0.14 -21.28
N SER A 201 -1.81 0.97 -21.67
CA SER A 201 -1.44 1.74 -22.84
C SER A 201 -0.60 2.98 -22.45
N ARG A 202 0.06 3.58 -23.45
CA ARG A 202 0.74 4.87 -23.27
C ARG A 202 -0.21 5.95 -22.76
N ASN A 203 -1.45 5.99 -23.27
CA ASN A 203 -2.47 6.94 -22.84
C ASN A 203 -2.85 6.78 -21.35
N ASP A 204 -2.84 5.57 -20.82
CA ASP A 204 -3.09 5.31 -19.41
C ASP A 204 -1.99 5.92 -18.53
N LEU A 205 -0.73 5.79 -18.94
CA LEU A 205 0.41 6.36 -18.26
C LEU A 205 0.39 7.89 -18.33
N GLU A 206 0.19 8.48 -19.51
CA GLU A 206 0.15 9.93 -19.73
C GLU A 206 -0.98 10.62 -18.94
N ASN A 207 -2.09 9.93 -18.72
CA ASN A 207 -3.25 10.45 -18.00
C ASN A 207 -3.24 10.15 -16.49
N TYR A 208 -2.29 9.39 -15.99
CA TYR A 208 -2.20 9.13 -14.55
C TYR A 208 -1.94 10.43 -13.77
N ARG A 209 -2.69 10.64 -12.67
CA ARG A 209 -2.52 11.81 -11.78
C ARG A 209 -2.67 11.40 -10.31
N VAL A 210 -1.79 11.92 -9.47
CA VAL A 210 -1.93 11.84 -8.01
C VAL A 210 -3.16 12.65 -7.59
N GLN A 211 -3.99 12.08 -6.72
CA GLN A 211 -5.15 12.75 -6.16
C GLN A 211 -4.81 13.29 -4.77
N ILE A 212 -5.10 14.57 -4.53
CA ILE A 212 -4.98 15.18 -3.21
C ILE A 212 -6.35 15.17 -2.57
N ARG A 213 -6.45 14.57 -1.39
CA ARG A 213 -7.72 14.35 -0.69
C ARG A 213 -7.66 14.83 0.75
N GLU A 214 -8.82 15.14 1.32
CA GLU A 214 -8.96 15.32 2.76
C GLU A 214 -9.06 13.97 3.46
N PRO A 215 -8.42 13.77 4.62
CA PRO A 215 -8.55 12.53 5.38
C PRO A 215 -9.94 12.39 5.99
N VAL A 216 -10.35 11.15 6.24
CA VAL A 216 -11.48 10.86 7.13
C VAL A 216 -11.07 11.27 8.53
N ARG A 217 -11.78 12.25 9.11
CA ARG A 217 -11.55 12.72 10.49
C ARG A 217 -12.55 12.06 11.43
N PHE A 218 -12.07 11.64 12.58
CA PHE A 218 -12.90 11.02 13.61
C PHE A 218 -12.38 11.38 15.00
N LYS A 219 -13.30 11.61 15.94
CA LYS A 219 -12.98 11.86 17.35
C LYS A 219 -13.49 10.70 18.19
N SER A 220 -12.64 10.17 19.05
CA SER A 220 -13.01 9.13 20.01
C SER A 220 -12.06 9.14 21.19
N HIS A 221 -12.55 8.83 22.39
CA HIS A 221 -11.77 8.79 23.63
C HIS A 221 -10.94 10.06 23.90
N GLY A 222 -11.42 11.22 23.42
CA GLY A 222 -10.73 12.51 23.56
C GLY A 222 -9.58 12.73 22.59
N ALA A 223 -9.26 11.77 21.72
CA ALA A 223 -8.27 11.90 20.68
C ALA A 223 -8.89 12.27 19.31
N GLU A 224 -8.08 12.90 18.45
CA GLU A 224 -8.44 13.21 17.08
C GLU A 224 -7.66 12.33 16.13
N PHE A 225 -8.37 11.67 15.21
CA PHE A 225 -7.80 10.76 14.24
C PHE A 225 -7.98 11.29 12.82
N SER A 226 -6.96 11.08 12.01
CA SER A 226 -6.99 11.24 10.55
C SER A 226 -6.66 9.91 9.89
N PHE A 227 -7.52 9.44 9.00
CA PHE A 227 -7.41 8.16 8.31
C PHE A 227 -7.45 8.33 6.80
N ASN A 228 -7.10 7.27 6.07
CA ASN A 228 -7.22 7.24 4.62
C ASN A 228 -8.64 7.56 4.16
N SER A 229 -8.75 8.22 3.01
CA SER A 229 -9.99 8.77 2.46
C SER A 229 -10.63 7.90 1.38
N PRO A 230 -11.90 8.16 1.01
CA PRO A 230 -12.52 7.59 -0.18
C PRO A 230 -11.65 7.75 -1.46
N PRO A 231 -11.71 6.80 -2.41
CA PRO A 231 -12.62 5.66 -2.48
C PRO A 231 -12.24 4.48 -1.57
N SER A 232 -11.08 4.52 -0.90
CA SER A 232 -10.63 3.47 0.01
C SER A 232 -11.52 3.42 1.26
N PRO A 233 -12.11 2.25 1.61
CA PRO A 233 -13.01 2.15 2.75
C PRO A 233 -12.30 2.03 4.09
N SER A 234 -10.98 1.78 4.09
CA SER A 234 -10.19 1.43 5.27
C SER A 234 -10.33 2.43 6.42
N GLY A 235 -10.18 3.73 6.14
CA GLY A 235 -10.28 4.78 7.16
C GLY A 235 -11.67 4.85 7.79
N CYS A 236 -12.72 4.76 6.96
CA CYS A 236 -14.11 4.69 7.44
C CYS A 236 -14.33 3.48 8.34
N LEU A 237 -13.82 2.31 7.97
CA LEU A 237 -14.02 1.07 8.71
C LEU A 237 -13.26 1.04 10.05
N VAL A 238 -12.05 1.64 10.11
CA VAL A 238 -11.31 1.81 11.37
C VAL A 238 -12.03 2.81 12.27
N ALA A 239 -12.45 3.97 11.75
CA ALA A 239 -13.20 4.96 12.49
C ALA A 239 -14.53 4.40 13.04
N PHE A 240 -15.26 3.65 12.23
CA PHE A 240 -16.48 2.97 12.63
C PHE A 240 -16.24 1.97 13.78
N ALA A 241 -15.19 1.15 13.67
CA ALA A 241 -14.84 0.19 14.73
C ALA A 241 -14.44 0.89 16.04
N LEU A 242 -13.69 2.00 15.99
CA LEU A 242 -13.41 2.85 17.15
C LEU A 242 -14.70 3.40 17.76
N GLY A 243 -15.62 3.89 16.93
CA GLY A 243 -16.93 4.36 17.37
C GLY A 243 -17.74 3.27 18.09
N LEU A 244 -17.69 2.02 17.63
CA LEU A 244 -18.36 0.91 18.32
C LEU A 244 -17.78 0.64 19.74
N LEU A 245 -16.48 0.87 19.90
CA LEU A 245 -15.76 0.61 21.16
C LEU A 245 -15.83 1.77 22.16
N GLU A 246 -16.28 2.96 21.76
CA GLU A 246 -16.23 4.18 22.58
C GLU A 246 -16.97 4.08 23.93
N GLU A 247 -18.05 3.30 23.98
CA GLU A 247 -18.82 3.07 25.23
C GLU A 247 -18.35 1.83 26.00
N ARG A 248 -17.31 1.14 25.52
CA ARG A 248 -16.74 -0.04 26.20
C ARG A 248 -15.68 0.40 27.19
N ASP A 249 -15.78 -0.07 28.42
CA ASP A 249 -14.77 0.18 29.45
C ASP A 249 -13.54 -0.73 29.25
N LEU A 250 -12.72 -0.38 28.23
CA LEU A 250 -11.52 -1.13 27.91
C LEU A 250 -10.35 -0.80 28.85
N LYS A 251 -10.39 0.34 29.56
CA LYS A 251 -9.32 0.74 30.51
C LYS A 251 -9.34 -0.11 31.79
N THR A 252 -10.51 -0.34 32.35
CA THR A 252 -10.67 -1.15 33.58
C THR A 252 -10.41 -2.63 33.28
N HIS A 253 -10.68 -3.08 32.08
CA HIS A 253 -10.44 -4.44 31.61
C HIS A 253 -9.12 -4.53 30.88
N HIS A 254 -8.03 -4.83 31.58
CA HIS A 254 -6.66 -4.92 31.07
C HIS A 254 -6.54 -5.62 29.71
N TRP A 255 -5.62 -5.15 28.91
CA TRP A 255 -5.26 -5.70 27.59
C TRP A 255 -5.11 -7.24 27.61
N GLY A 256 -5.67 -7.89 26.59
CA GLY A 256 -5.62 -9.35 26.44
C GLY A 256 -6.58 -10.14 27.31
N ARG A 257 -7.35 -9.52 28.22
CA ARG A 257 -8.41 -10.20 28.98
C ARG A 257 -9.62 -10.51 28.09
N ALA A 258 -10.44 -11.46 28.54
CA ALA A 258 -11.59 -11.94 27.76
C ALA A 258 -12.52 -10.81 27.28
N TYR A 259 -12.86 -9.84 28.15
CA TYR A 259 -13.70 -8.70 27.78
C TYR A 259 -13.05 -7.85 26.67
N HIS A 260 -11.75 -7.54 26.77
CA HIS A 260 -11.01 -6.82 25.74
C HIS A 260 -11.01 -7.59 24.41
N CYS A 261 -10.64 -8.88 24.43
CA CYS A 261 -10.59 -9.71 23.23
C CYS A 261 -11.96 -9.86 22.55
N VAL A 262 -13.04 -10.06 23.34
CA VAL A 262 -14.41 -10.15 22.83
C VAL A 262 -14.85 -8.83 22.21
N SER A 263 -14.66 -7.69 22.91
CA SER A 263 -15.03 -6.36 22.41
C SER A 263 -14.32 -6.01 21.09
N MET A 264 -13.01 -6.28 21.03
CA MET A 264 -12.22 -6.10 19.80
C MET A 264 -12.71 -7.01 18.66
N GLY A 265 -12.96 -8.29 18.96
CA GLY A 265 -13.48 -9.25 18.00
C GLY A 265 -14.84 -8.83 17.43
N GLU A 266 -15.73 -8.33 18.27
CA GLU A 266 -17.04 -7.80 17.88
C GLU A 266 -16.90 -6.59 16.95
N ALA A 267 -16.09 -5.59 17.31
CA ALA A 267 -15.91 -4.40 16.50
C ALA A 267 -15.27 -4.71 15.12
N ILE A 268 -14.27 -5.59 15.09
CA ILE A 268 -13.63 -6.04 13.85
C ILE A 268 -14.64 -6.76 12.93
N ARG A 269 -15.47 -7.64 13.51
CA ARG A 269 -16.51 -8.36 12.75
C ARG A 269 -17.57 -7.42 12.20
N ALA A 270 -18.05 -6.49 13.01
CA ALA A 270 -19.04 -5.49 12.57
C ALA A 270 -18.51 -4.65 11.41
N ALA A 271 -17.27 -4.18 11.48
CA ALA A 271 -16.62 -3.47 10.37
C ALA A 271 -16.50 -4.34 9.11
N GLY A 272 -16.20 -5.63 9.26
CA GLY A 272 -16.19 -6.58 8.16
C GLY A 272 -17.57 -6.82 7.54
N GLN A 273 -18.62 -6.90 8.38
CA GLN A 273 -20.00 -7.03 7.92
C GLN A 273 -20.49 -5.77 7.21
N LEU A 274 -20.22 -4.60 7.77
CA LEU A 274 -20.51 -3.31 7.14
C LEU A 274 -19.85 -3.20 5.76
N ARG A 275 -18.58 -3.58 5.63
CA ARG A 275 -17.90 -3.61 4.33
C ARG A 275 -18.67 -4.45 3.30
N ARG A 276 -19.05 -5.67 3.65
CA ARG A 276 -19.77 -6.57 2.72
C ARG A 276 -21.15 -6.04 2.32
N GLN A 277 -21.86 -5.39 3.25
CA GLN A 277 -23.22 -4.90 3.01
C GLN A 277 -23.25 -3.55 2.30
N ALA A 278 -22.37 -2.63 2.66
CA ALA A 278 -22.41 -1.24 2.24
C ALA A 278 -21.38 -0.87 1.16
N MET A 279 -20.41 -1.74 0.88
CA MET A 279 -19.28 -1.46 0.00
C MET A 279 -18.94 -2.70 -0.87
N PRO A 280 -19.89 -3.16 -1.71
CA PRO A 280 -19.74 -4.43 -2.44
C PRO A 280 -18.58 -4.41 -3.45
N ASP A 281 -18.23 -3.25 -4.00
CA ASP A 281 -17.10 -3.04 -4.90
C ASP A 281 -15.81 -2.62 -4.18
N SER A 282 -15.76 -2.75 -2.84
CA SER A 282 -14.67 -2.29 -1.96
C SER A 282 -14.38 -0.80 -2.03
N SER A 283 -15.29 0.03 -2.56
CA SER A 283 -15.18 1.49 -2.55
C SER A 283 -16.23 2.14 -1.67
N VAL A 284 -15.99 3.39 -1.29
CA VAL A 284 -16.94 4.22 -0.54
C VAL A 284 -16.88 5.66 -1.01
N THR A 285 -18.00 6.39 -0.94
CA THR A 285 -18.06 7.83 -1.21
C THR A 285 -17.97 8.64 0.09
N ALA A 286 -17.65 9.92 -0.01
CA ALA A 286 -17.57 10.81 1.14
C ALA A 286 -18.94 10.96 1.87
N GLU A 287 -20.03 11.02 1.12
CA GLU A 287 -21.39 11.05 1.65
C GLU A 287 -21.70 9.79 2.46
N ARG A 288 -21.34 8.62 1.93
CA ARG A 288 -21.53 7.35 2.61
C ARG A 288 -20.68 7.22 3.87
N VAL A 289 -19.46 7.76 3.86
CA VAL A 289 -18.63 7.85 5.08
C VAL A 289 -19.35 8.67 6.15
N SER A 290 -19.90 9.81 5.81
CA SER A 290 -20.63 10.68 6.74
C SER A 290 -21.86 9.99 7.35
N GLU A 291 -22.60 9.21 6.57
CA GLU A 291 -23.72 8.41 7.04
C GLU A 291 -23.26 7.31 8.01
N ILE A 292 -22.24 6.54 7.62
CA ILE A 292 -21.69 5.42 8.40
C ILE A 292 -21.15 5.89 9.76
N LEU A 293 -20.44 7.01 9.78
CA LEU A 293 -19.84 7.56 11.00
C LEU A 293 -20.82 8.42 11.82
N GLY A 294 -22.05 8.57 11.37
CA GLY A 294 -23.11 9.26 12.11
C GLY A 294 -23.44 8.56 13.43
N PRO A 295 -23.66 9.34 14.54
CA PRO A 295 -23.90 8.76 15.87
C PRO A 295 -25.11 7.81 15.93
N GLY A 296 -26.14 8.04 15.10
CA GLY A 296 -27.32 7.16 14.99
C GLY A 296 -26.94 5.78 14.46
N HIS A 297 -26.24 5.76 13.33
CA HIS A 297 -25.81 4.52 12.68
C HIS A 297 -24.87 3.67 13.57
N ILE A 298 -23.90 4.30 14.23
CA ILE A 298 -23.01 3.62 15.17
C ILE A 298 -23.80 3.01 16.34
N ARG A 299 -24.80 3.72 16.90
CA ARG A 299 -25.65 3.19 17.98
C ARG A 299 -26.47 1.98 17.55
N GLU A 300 -27.07 1.99 16.37
CA GLU A 300 -27.82 0.85 15.82
C GLU A 300 -26.94 -0.39 15.71
N TRP A 301 -25.72 -0.23 15.20
CA TRP A 301 -24.76 -1.33 15.07
C TRP A 301 -24.27 -1.88 16.42
N ARG A 302 -24.09 -1.05 17.44
CA ARG A 302 -23.75 -1.51 18.80
C ARG A 302 -24.78 -2.52 19.35
N GLN A 303 -26.05 -2.40 18.94
CA GLN A 303 -27.14 -3.28 19.38
C GLN A 303 -27.20 -4.60 18.59
N ALA A 304 -26.67 -4.64 17.38
CA ALA A 304 -26.90 -5.71 16.40
C ALA A 304 -25.78 -6.77 16.25
N ILE A 305 -24.63 -6.64 16.95
CA ILE A 305 -23.42 -7.40 16.63
C ILE A 305 -23.49 -8.90 16.98
N ARG A 306 -23.37 -9.81 15.99
CA ARG A 306 -22.92 -11.23 16.11
C ARG A 306 -22.32 -11.82 14.83
N GLU A 307 -21.12 -12.41 14.98
CA GLU A 307 -20.28 -13.44 14.32
C GLU A 307 -19.94 -13.50 12.80
N GLN A 308 -18.69 -13.57 12.44
CA GLN A 308 -17.71 -14.46 11.75
C GLN A 308 -16.58 -13.73 10.99
N SER A 309 -15.37 -14.35 10.85
CA SER A 309 -14.13 -13.75 10.32
C SER A 309 -13.35 -14.61 9.30
N SER A 310 -12.48 -13.97 8.45
CA SER A 310 -11.46 -14.59 7.58
C SER A 310 -10.24 -13.67 7.34
N PHE A 311 -9.11 -14.17 6.76
CA PHE A 311 -7.75 -13.58 6.78
C PHE A 311 -7.12 -13.39 5.39
N SER A 312 -6.16 -12.42 5.21
CA SER A 312 -5.08 -12.36 4.17
C SER A 312 -4.14 -11.12 4.26
N ARG A 313 -3.18 -10.80 3.31
CA ARG A 313 -1.82 -10.26 3.52
C ARG A 313 -1.32 -9.15 2.57
N GLY A 314 0.00 -8.79 2.71
CA GLY A 314 1.01 -8.11 1.87
C GLY A 314 0.98 -6.56 1.75
N THR A 315 1.96 -5.81 2.38
CA THR A 315 2.07 -4.33 2.23
C THR A 315 3.23 -3.80 3.09
N THR A 316 3.92 -2.71 2.68
CA THR A 316 4.95 -2.02 3.47
C THR A 316 4.44 -0.69 4.02
N HIS A 317 4.74 -0.42 5.31
CA HIS A 317 4.33 0.80 5.99
C HIS A 317 5.53 1.53 6.63
N ILE A 318 5.51 2.87 6.57
CA ILE A 318 6.54 3.76 7.10
C ILE A 318 5.88 4.91 7.86
N SER A 319 6.28 5.11 9.12
CA SER A 319 5.91 6.26 9.95
C SER A 319 7.10 7.16 10.19
N VAL A 320 6.92 8.48 10.09
CA VAL A 320 7.96 9.46 10.35
C VAL A 320 7.40 10.61 11.16
N ALA A 321 8.15 11.03 12.17
CA ALA A 321 7.91 12.25 12.95
C ALA A 321 9.20 13.07 13.03
N ASP A 322 9.10 14.40 13.10
CA ASP A 322 10.26 15.26 13.34
C ASP A 322 10.10 16.12 14.59
N SER A 323 11.18 16.78 14.96
CA SER A 323 11.22 17.69 16.13
C SER A 323 10.38 18.95 15.97
N GLU A 324 9.91 19.28 14.77
CA GLU A 324 9.02 20.40 14.50
C GLU A 324 7.55 20.03 14.64
N GLY A 325 7.22 18.74 14.92
CA GLY A 325 5.86 18.24 15.05
C GLY A 325 5.19 17.88 13.72
N ASN A 326 5.95 17.73 12.64
CA ASN A 326 5.42 17.22 11.38
C ASN A 326 5.33 15.69 11.44
N LEU A 327 4.23 15.14 10.96
CA LEU A 327 4.00 13.70 10.87
C LEU A 327 3.79 13.26 9.42
N ALA A 328 4.21 12.04 9.13
CA ALA A 328 3.82 11.32 7.93
C ALA A 328 3.60 9.85 8.21
N SER A 329 2.55 9.35 7.64
CA SER A 329 2.18 7.94 7.63
C SER A 329 2.05 7.51 6.18
N LEU A 330 2.97 6.67 5.71
CA LEU A 330 3.08 6.24 4.33
C LEU A 330 2.85 4.73 4.24
N THR A 331 1.94 4.32 3.38
CA THR A 331 1.72 2.90 3.08
C THR A 331 1.80 2.70 1.57
N VAL A 332 2.66 1.78 1.15
CA VAL A 332 2.86 1.40 -0.25
C VAL A 332 2.69 -0.09 -0.43
N SER A 333 2.28 -0.50 -1.61
CA SER A 333 2.18 -1.90 -1.99
C SER A 333 2.46 -2.09 -3.47
N ASN A 334 3.00 -3.25 -3.80
CA ASN A 334 3.14 -3.77 -5.15
C ASN A 334 2.18 -4.95 -5.38
N GLY A 335 1.27 -5.20 -4.43
CA GLY A 335 0.72 -6.53 -4.22
C GLY A 335 1.85 -7.44 -3.78
N GLU A 336 2.06 -8.49 -4.51
CA GLU A 336 3.25 -9.35 -4.42
C GLU A 336 4.13 -9.24 -5.68
N GLY A 337 3.74 -8.39 -6.62
CA GLY A 337 4.36 -8.27 -7.95
C GLY A 337 3.81 -9.25 -8.98
N CYS A 338 3.83 -8.84 -10.24
CA CYS A 338 3.27 -9.65 -11.34
C CYS A 338 4.29 -10.58 -12.01
N ALA A 339 5.49 -10.75 -11.46
CA ALA A 339 6.65 -11.45 -12.01
C ALA A 339 7.32 -10.75 -13.22
N TYR A 340 6.75 -9.68 -13.76
CA TYR A 340 7.38 -8.91 -14.82
C TYR A 340 8.20 -7.76 -14.24
N VAL A 341 9.48 -7.74 -14.58
CA VAL A 341 10.40 -6.64 -14.29
C VAL A 341 10.63 -5.87 -15.57
N LEU A 342 10.41 -4.56 -15.55
CA LEU A 342 10.63 -3.71 -16.71
C LEU A 342 12.12 -3.79 -17.12
N PRO A 343 12.44 -4.18 -18.37
CA PRO A 343 13.81 -4.47 -18.79
C PRO A 343 14.79 -3.33 -18.50
N GLY A 344 15.96 -3.65 -17.95
CA GLY A 344 17.03 -2.70 -17.64
C GLY A 344 16.71 -1.71 -16.51
N THR A 345 15.60 -1.89 -15.77
CA THR A 345 15.19 -0.92 -14.74
C THR A 345 15.22 -1.48 -13.33
N GLY A 346 15.14 -2.78 -13.15
CA GLY A 346 14.95 -3.42 -11.85
C GLY A 346 13.59 -3.10 -11.20
N ILE A 347 12.62 -2.55 -11.94
CA ILE A 347 11.29 -2.21 -11.44
C ILE A 347 10.36 -3.41 -11.63
N MET A 348 9.97 -4.08 -10.54
CA MET A 348 8.90 -5.07 -10.54
C MET A 348 7.55 -4.35 -10.69
N MET A 349 6.76 -4.77 -11.69
CA MET A 349 5.40 -4.26 -11.86
C MET A 349 4.44 -4.92 -10.87
N ASN A 350 3.38 -4.19 -10.50
CA ASN A 350 2.38 -4.67 -9.54
C ASN A 350 1.47 -5.74 -10.15
N ASN A 351 0.80 -6.53 -9.27
CA ASN A 351 -0.26 -7.48 -9.66
C ASN A 351 -1.63 -7.07 -9.08
N MET A 352 -1.90 -5.79 -8.91
CA MET A 352 -3.08 -5.28 -8.20
C MET A 352 -4.42 -5.69 -8.83
N LEU A 353 -4.49 -5.91 -10.15
CA LEU A 353 -5.69 -6.44 -10.81
C LEU A 353 -5.86 -7.94 -10.59
N GLY A 354 -4.81 -8.63 -10.15
CA GLY A 354 -4.77 -10.06 -9.83
C GLY A 354 -5.02 -10.39 -8.35
N GLU A 355 -5.27 -9.37 -7.51
CA GLU A 355 -5.59 -9.58 -6.10
C GLU A 355 -7.09 -9.71 -5.87
N GLN A 356 -7.50 -10.83 -5.28
CA GLN A 356 -8.90 -11.12 -4.96
C GLN A 356 -9.51 -10.07 -4.02
N ASP A 357 -8.75 -9.60 -3.03
CA ASP A 357 -9.20 -8.60 -2.05
C ASP A 357 -9.51 -7.23 -2.66
N LEU A 358 -8.84 -6.89 -3.77
CA LEU A 358 -9.05 -5.66 -4.54
C LEU A 358 -10.11 -5.86 -5.64
N SER A 359 -10.47 -7.10 -5.92
CA SER A 359 -11.44 -7.50 -6.97
C SER A 359 -12.63 -8.27 -6.38
N PRO A 360 -13.40 -7.71 -5.41
CA PRO A 360 -14.44 -8.44 -4.67
C PRO A 360 -15.63 -8.86 -5.53
N LEU A 361 -15.82 -8.24 -6.69
CA LEU A 361 -16.85 -8.62 -7.68
C LEU A 361 -16.36 -9.69 -8.68
N GLY A 362 -15.11 -10.13 -8.53
CA GLY A 362 -14.41 -11.01 -9.46
C GLY A 362 -13.41 -10.27 -10.35
N PHE A 363 -12.48 -11.01 -10.91
CA PHE A 363 -11.47 -10.45 -11.80
C PHE A 363 -12.10 -9.87 -13.07
N HIS A 364 -11.50 -8.80 -13.59
CA HIS A 364 -11.95 -8.05 -14.79
C HIS A 364 -13.33 -7.40 -14.68
N GLN A 365 -13.94 -7.33 -13.48
CA GLN A 365 -15.22 -6.64 -13.24
C GLN A 365 -15.06 -5.15 -12.82
N TRP A 366 -13.82 -4.64 -12.76
CA TRP A 366 -13.51 -3.25 -12.42
C TRP A 366 -14.00 -2.26 -13.51
N LYS A 367 -14.18 -1.00 -13.12
CA LYS A 367 -14.49 0.11 -14.07
C LYS A 367 -13.19 0.60 -14.70
N GLU A 368 -13.25 0.95 -15.98
CA GLU A 368 -12.13 1.56 -16.71
C GLU A 368 -11.78 2.95 -16.17
N ASN A 369 -10.52 3.34 -16.27
CA ASN A 369 -9.99 4.63 -15.78
C ASN A 369 -10.36 4.98 -14.34
N ALA A 370 -10.52 4.00 -13.47
CA ALA A 370 -10.94 4.20 -12.10
C ALA A 370 -9.76 4.04 -11.12
N ARG A 371 -9.68 4.92 -10.13
CA ARG A 371 -8.79 4.75 -8.98
C ARG A 371 -9.22 3.52 -8.19
N MET A 372 -8.35 2.56 -8.00
CA MET A 372 -8.64 1.37 -7.21
C MET A 372 -8.76 1.73 -5.73
N ALA A 373 -9.62 1.01 -5.02
CA ALA A 373 -9.76 1.12 -3.57
C ALA A 373 -8.83 0.13 -2.86
N SER A 374 -8.38 0.46 -1.64
CA SER A 374 -7.45 -0.37 -0.87
C SER A 374 -7.83 -0.47 0.60
N MET A 375 -7.34 -1.51 1.27
CA MET A 375 -7.37 -1.63 2.73
C MET A 375 -6.21 -0.91 3.41
N MET A 376 -5.24 -0.37 2.68
CA MET A 376 -4.16 0.45 3.24
C MET A 376 -4.75 1.67 3.96
N CYS A 377 -4.31 1.90 5.19
CA CYS A 377 -4.84 2.94 6.05
C CYS A 377 -3.70 3.65 6.79
N PRO A 378 -2.90 4.48 6.09
CA PRO A 378 -2.02 5.39 6.81
C PRO A 378 -2.86 6.28 7.73
N SER A 379 -2.44 6.37 8.99
CA SER A 379 -3.22 6.99 10.05
C SER A 379 -2.36 7.91 10.89
N VAL A 380 -2.96 8.98 11.40
CA VAL A 380 -2.35 9.88 12.38
C VAL A 380 -3.36 10.11 13.50
N ALA A 381 -2.87 10.16 14.75
CA ALA A 381 -3.66 10.48 15.93
C ALA A 381 -3.01 11.61 16.71
N THR A 382 -3.83 12.52 17.25
CA THR A 382 -3.47 13.47 18.29
C THR A 382 -4.18 13.07 19.57
N LEU A 383 -3.39 12.75 20.60
CA LEU A 383 -3.87 12.24 21.88
C LEU A 383 -4.35 13.39 22.78
N PRO A 384 -5.13 13.10 23.86
CA PRO A 384 -5.63 14.12 24.77
C PRO A 384 -4.54 14.93 25.51
N ASP A 385 -3.36 14.34 25.71
CA ASP A 385 -2.19 14.97 26.31
C ASP A 385 -1.36 15.81 25.34
N GLY A 386 -1.79 15.90 24.07
CA GLY A 386 -1.07 16.57 22.99
C GLY A 386 -0.03 15.68 22.32
N GLY A 387 0.16 14.44 22.76
CA GLY A 387 1.01 13.46 22.08
C GLY A 387 0.51 13.17 20.67
N GLN A 388 1.45 12.86 19.76
CA GLN A 388 1.12 12.59 18.36
C GLN A 388 1.64 11.22 17.95
N VAL A 389 0.86 10.49 17.15
CA VAL A 389 1.18 9.15 16.68
C VAL A 389 0.94 9.06 15.17
N ALA A 390 1.94 8.57 14.44
CA ALA A 390 1.79 8.15 13.05
C ALA A 390 1.89 6.63 12.99
N LEU A 391 0.93 5.96 12.38
CA LEU A 391 0.88 4.50 12.32
C LEU A 391 0.20 4.00 11.05
N GLY A 392 0.45 2.75 10.75
CA GLY A 392 -0.19 1.97 9.70
C GLY A 392 0.24 0.51 9.81
N SER A 393 -0.12 -0.29 8.84
CA SER A 393 0.21 -1.72 8.84
C SER A 393 0.25 -2.27 7.42
N GLY A 394 0.98 -3.35 7.22
CA GLY A 394 0.85 -4.27 6.10
C GLY A 394 -0.10 -5.43 6.42
N GLY A 395 -0.58 -6.15 5.39
CA GLY A 395 -1.33 -7.39 5.60
C GLY A 395 -2.78 -7.38 5.10
N SER A 396 -3.08 -6.70 4.00
CA SER A 396 -4.38 -6.72 3.32
C SER A 396 -5.56 -6.47 4.29
N ASN A 397 -6.51 -7.39 4.39
CA ASN A 397 -7.69 -7.25 5.28
C ASN A 397 -7.35 -7.13 6.77
N ARG A 398 -6.15 -7.56 7.23
CA ARG A 398 -5.71 -7.44 8.63
C ARG A 398 -5.21 -6.05 9.00
N ILE A 399 -4.88 -5.20 8.02
CA ILE A 399 -4.42 -3.83 8.24
C ILE A 399 -5.34 -3.10 9.21
N ARG A 400 -6.64 -3.17 8.98
CA ARG A 400 -7.66 -2.50 9.82
C ARG A 400 -7.65 -2.97 11.27
N SER A 401 -7.61 -4.29 11.47
CA SER A 401 -7.60 -4.87 12.82
C SER A 401 -6.29 -4.62 13.56
N ALA A 402 -5.16 -4.62 12.87
CA ALA A 402 -3.87 -4.29 13.46
C ALA A 402 -3.83 -2.81 13.91
N ILE A 403 -4.26 -1.89 13.05
CA ILE A 403 -4.35 -0.46 13.39
C ILE A 403 -5.32 -0.25 14.56
N LEU A 404 -6.51 -0.84 14.52
CA LEU A 404 -7.51 -0.73 15.59
C LEU A 404 -6.95 -1.20 16.94
N GLN A 405 -6.25 -2.35 16.96
CA GLN A 405 -5.65 -2.86 18.21
C GLN A 405 -4.60 -1.90 18.78
N VAL A 406 -3.75 -1.32 17.94
CA VAL A 406 -2.77 -0.33 18.41
C VAL A 406 -3.47 0.90 18.95
N LEU A 407 -4.45 1.44 18.22
CA LEU A 407 -5.18 2.66 18.63
C LEU A 407 -5.92 2.48 19.95
N VAL A 408 -6.60 1.34 20.13
CA VAL A 408 -7.33 1.05 21.39
C VAL A 408 -6.39 0.91 22.58
N ASN A 409 -5.15 0.46 22.36
CA ASN A 409 -4.15 0.34 23.44
C ASN A 409 -3.47 1.66 23.80
N LEU A 410 -3.74 2.76 23.09
CA LEU A 410 -3.25 4.09 23.42
C LEU A 410 -4.13 4.80 24.50
N PHE A 411 -5.29 4.26 24.79
CA PHE A 411 -6.27 4.78 25.74
C PHE A 411 -6.46 3.84 26.92
#